data_8ad4208d8d6148e84040c036339544b8
#
_entry.id   8ad4208d8d6148e84040c036339544b8
#
_cell.length_a   1.000
_cell.length_b   1.000
_cell.length_c   1.000
_cell.angle_alpha   90.00
_cell.angle_beta   90.00
_cell.angle_gamma   90.00
#
_symmetry.space_group_name_H-M   'P 1'
#
loop_
_entity.id
_entity.type
_entity.pdbx_description
1 polymer ?
#
loop_
_entity_poly.entity_id
_entity_poly.type
_entity_poly.pdbx_seq_one_letter_code
_entity_poly.pdbx_strand_id
1 'polypeptide(L)'
;MLKNINPLLNADVLYSLRAMGHGDDLIIADTNFPSDSVARETKLGKLLRIDNTTAAEAVRAILSVMPLDTFVDHAVHRMEIVGSPHEIPKVQQEVQKEIDRAEKKSMPMGTIERMAFYERAKKSYCVIQTGETRFYGCFIFKKGVIPPKRA
;
A
#
# COMPACT_ATOMS: atom_id res chain seq x y z
N MET A 1 2.15 19.69 -12.55
CA MET A 1 0.87 18.93 -12.51
C MET A 1 0.76 18.07 -13.76
N LEU A 2 0.21 16.87 -13.62
CA LEU A 2 -0.06 15.95 -14.74
C LEU A 2 -1.56 15.82 -14.94
N LYS A 3 -1.99 15.69 -16.19
CA LYS A 3 -3.41 15.48 -16.50
C LYS A 3 -3.87 14.11 -15.96
N ASN A 4 -5.06 14.05 -15.38
CA ASN A 4 -5.71 12.84 -14.87
C ASN A 4 -4.92 12.10 -13.75
N ILE A 5 -4.00 12.79 -13.11
CA ILE A 5 -3.24 12.24 -11.97
C ILE A 5 -3.72 12.93 -10.68
N ASN A 6 -4.02 12.13 -9.66
CA ASN A 6 -4.38 12.64 -8.35
C ASN A 6 -3.23 13.51 -7.80
N PRO A 7 -3.48 14.76 -7.36
CA PRO A 7 -2.44 15.68 -6.88
C PRO A 7 -1.69 15.18 -5.63
N LEU A 8 -2.21 14.21 -4.89
CA LEU A 8 -1.48 13.57 -3.79
C LEU A 8 -0.28 12.75 -4.25
N LEU A 9 -0.27 12.32 -5.52
CA LEU A 9 0.82 11.54 -6.11
C LEU A 9 1.95 12.50 -6.53
N ASN A 10 2.88 12.74 -5.61
CA ASN A 10 4.07 13.55 -5.88
C ASN A 10 5.06 12.82 -6.80
N ALA A 11 6.10 13.53 -7.24
CA ALA A 11 7.05 13.04 -8.23
C ALA A 11 7.78 11.76 -7.77
N ASP A 12 8.21 11.70 -6.51
CA ASP A 12 8.92 10.54 -5.96
C ASP A 12 8.02 9.31 -5.86
N VAL A 13 6.78 9.49 -5.46
CA VAL A 13 5.77 8.42 -5.42
C VAL A 13 5.49 7.92 -6.83
N LEU A 14 5.23 8.80 -7.79
CA LEU A 14 4.97 8.43 -9.19
C LEU A 14 6.16 7.70 -9.82
N TYR A 15 7.39 8.17 -9.57
CA TYR A 15 8.59 7.47 -10.01
C TYR A 15 8.61 6.03 -9.51
N SER A 16 8.40 5.85 -8.20
CA SER A 16 8.48 4.54 -7.58
C SER A 16 7.38 3.59 -8.07
N LEU A 17 6.14 4.07 -8.17
CA LEU A 17 5.03 3.27 -8.72
C LEU A 17 5.28 2.85 -10.16
N ARG A 18 5.91 3.71 -10.98
CA ARG A 18 6.27 3.39 -12.35
C ARG A 18 7.46 2.44 -12.44
N ALA A 19 8.46 2.59 -11.57
CA ALA A 19 9.66 1.76 -11.54
C ALA A 19 9.39 0.34 -11.02
N MET A 20 8.44 0.16 -10.10
CA MET A 20 8.02 -1.14 -9.61
C MET A 20 7.53 -2.03 -10.77
N GLY A 21 7.86 -3.32 -10.69
CA GLY A 21 7.40 -4.34 -11.63
C GLY A 21 6.34 -5.26 -11.02
N HIS A 22 5.89 -6.23 -11.82
CA HIS A 22 4.96 -7.26 -11.36
C HIS A 22 5.52 -8.02 -10.16
N GLY A 23 4.73 -8.12 -9.11
CA GLY A 23 5.09 -8.84 -7.90
C GLY A 23 5.89 -8.04 -6.87
N ASP A 24 6.31 -6.81 -7.18
CA ASP A 24 6.92 -5.94 -6.18
C ASP A 24 5.92 -5.51 -5.11
N ASP A 25 6.38 -5.45 -3.87
CA ASP A 25 5.58 -5.00 -2.74
C ASP A 25 5.77 -3.51 -2.45
N LEU A 26 4.68 -2.83 -2.19
CA LEU A 26 4.59 -1.45 -1.72
C LEU A 26 4.04 -1.45 -0.30
N ILE A 27 4.69 -0.75 0.64
CA ILE A 27 4.19 -0.57 2.00
C ILE A 27 3.49 0.79 2.10
N ILE A 28 2.28 0.79 2.62
CA ILE A 28 1.57 2.01 3.03
C ILE A 28 1.46 1.96 4.54
N ALA A 29 1.93 3.00 5.21
CA ALA A 29 2.10 3.00 6.66
C ALA A 29 1.46 4.21 7.33
N ASP A 30 1.03 4.01 8.58
CA ASP A 30 0.61 5.07 9.48
C ASP A 30 1.81 5.85 10.05
N THR A 31 1.53 6.89 10.83
CA THR A 31 2.56 7.77 11.41
C THR A 31 3.36 7.13 12.56
N ASN A 32 2.93 5.98 13.08
CA ASN A 32 3.61 5.27 14.17
C ASN A 32 4.56 4.16 13.68
N PHE A 33 4.37 3.69 12.44
CA PHE A 33 5.24 2.68 11.86
C PHE A 33 6.67 3.23 11.74
N PRO A 34 7.72 2.41 11.97
CA PRO A 34 9.11 2.86 11.84
C PRO A 34 9.51 3.01 10.38
N SER A 35 8.81 3.90 9.68
CA SER A 35 8.85 4.01 8.22
C SER A 35 10.23 4.39 7.69
N ASP A 36 10.93 5.33 8.33
CA ASP A 36 12.25 5.76 7.84
C ASP A 36 13.30 4.65 7.95
N SER A 37 13.37 4.00 9.11
CA SER A 37 14.36 2.92 9.31
C SER A 37 14.08 1.71 8.42
N VAL A 38 12.81 1.35 8.25
CA VAL A 38 12.42 0.25 7.34
C VAL A 38 12.68 0.63 5.88
N ALA A 39 12.35 1.85 5.48
CA ALA A 39 12.54 2.32 4.11
C ALA A 39 14.01 2.26 3.65
N ARG A 40 14.96 2.49 4.56
CA ARG A 40 16.39 2.39 4.25
C ARG A 40 16.84 0.98 3.86
N GLU A 41 16.11 -0.04 4.28
CA GLU A 41 16.41 -1.43 3.94
C GLU A 41 15.67 -1.92 2.68
N THR A 42 14.76 -1.11 2.12
CA THR A 42 14.00 -1.44 0.91
C THR A 42 14.86 -1.29 -0.36
N LYS A 43 14.32 -1.74 -1.50
CA LYS A 43 14.99 -1.60 -2.79
C LYS A 43 15.22 -0.14 -3.16
N LEU A 44 14.27 0.75 -2.87
CA LEU A 44 14.40 2.19 -3.10
C LEU A 44 15.41 2.83 -2.15
N GLY A 45 15.49 2.35 -0.91
CA GLY A 45 16.46 2.80 0.09
C GLY A 45 16.16 4.15 0.74
N LYS A 46 15.01 4.75 0.47
CA LYS A 46 14.57 6.01 1.07
C LYS A 46 13.07 6.01 1.34
N LEU A 47 12.65 6.81 2.32
CA LEU A 47 11.24 7.00 2.65
C LEU A 47 10.53 7.86 1.63
N LEU A 48 9.34 7.42 1.22
CA LEU A 48 8.36 8.23 0.49
C LEU A 48 7.27 8.71 1.43
N ARG A 49 6.66 9.85 1.13
CA ARG A 49 5.65 10.47 1.98
C ARG A 49 4.47 10.99 1.18
N ILE A 50 3.27 10.77 1.72
CA ILE A 50 2.04 11.46 1.34
C ILE A 50 1.47 12.03 2.64
N ASP A 51 1.96 13.19 3.04
CA ASP A 51 1.63 13.80 4.33
C ASP A 51 0.17 14.31 4.37
N ASN A 52 -0.35 14.45 5.59
CA ASN A 52 -1.65 15.06 5.86
C ASN A 52 -2.85 14.35 5.20
N THR A 53 -2.74 13.05 4.98
CA THR A 53 -3.81 12.21 4.41
C THR A 53 -4.11 11.04 5.32
N THR A 54 -5.33 10.52 5.25
CA THR A 54 -5.66 9.22 5.83
C THR A 54 -5.07 8.09 4.96
N ALA A 55 -4.96 6.89 5.53
CA ALA A 55 -4.55 5.72 4.77
C ALA A 55 -5.48 5.47 3.56
N ALA A 56 -6.79 5.62 3.74
CA ALA A 56 -7.77 5.41 2.67
C ALA A 56 -7.61 6.43 1.52
N GLU A 57 -7.35 7.69 1.82
CA GLU A 57 -7.10 8.72 0.79
C GLU A 57 -5.82 8.42 -0.01
N ALA A 58 -4.75 8.04 0.69
CA ALA A 58 -3.49 7.67 0.03
C ALA A 58 -3.67 6.42 -0.84
N VAL A 59 -4.37 5.40 -0.35
CA VAL A 59 -4.68 4.17 -1.11
C VAL A 59 -5.50 4.49 -2.36
N ARG A 60 -6.54 5.33 -2.23
CA ARG A 60 -7.34 5.78 -3.39
C ARG A 60 -6.47 6.41 -4.47
N ALA A 61 -5.58 7.31 -4.08
CA ALA A 61 -4.68 7.98 -5.01
C ALA A 61 -3.72 6.98 -5.70
N ILE A 62 -3.10 6.10 -4.94
CA ILE A 62 -2.14 5.11 -5.45
C ILE A 62 -2.83 4.11 -6.39
N LEU A 63 -3.98 3.57 -6.00
CA LEU A 63 -4.69 2.59 -6.81
C LEU A 63 -5.39 3.19 -8.03
N SER A 64 -5.45 4.51 -8.16
CA SER A 64 -5.89 5.15 -9.41
C SER A 64 -4.91 4.93 -10.56
N VAL A 65 -3.65 4.58 -10.28
CA VAL A 65 -2.59 4.37 -11.27
C VAL A 65 -1.89 3.02 -11.18
N MET A 66 -1.99 2.32 -10.05
CA MET A 66 -1.28 1.05 -9.82
C MET A 66 -2.28 -0.13 -9.79
N PRO A 67 -2.13 -1.12 -10.68
CA PRO A 67 -2.94 -2.34 -10.63
C PRO A 67 -2.49 -3.24 -9.48
N LEU A 68 -3.43 -3.96 -8.88
CA LEU A 68 -3.13 -5.01 -7.91
C LEU A 68 -2.94 -6.37 -8.60
N ASP A 69 -2.10 -7.21 -7.99
CA ASP A 69 -1.79 -8.54 -8.54
C ASP A 69 -2.99 -9.49 -8.40
N THR A 70 -3.43 -10.06 -9.49
CA THR A 70 -4.54 -11.03 -9.54
C THR A 70 -4.07 -12.48 -9.63
N PHE A 71 -2.77 -12.74 -9.63
CA PHE A 71 -2.20 -14.08 -9.71
C PHE A 71 -1.88 -14.70 -8.34
N VAL A 72 -2.19 -13.99 -7.26
CA VAL A 72 -1.97 -14.43 -5.87
C VAL A 72 -3.30 -14.46 -5.12
N ASP A 73 -3.35 -15.20 -4.02
CA ASP A 73 -4.59 -15.31 -3.21
C ASP A 73 -5.00 -13.96 -2.61
N HIS A 74 -4.02 -13.19 -2.13
CA HIS A 74 -4.23 -11.86 -1.57
C HIS A 74 -3.20 -10.89 -2.11
N ALA A 75 -3.64 -9.93 -2.91
CA ALA A 75 -2.79 -8.85 -3.41
C ALA A 75 -2.45 -7.82 -2.32
N VAL A 76 -3.27 -7.72 -1.29
CA VAL A 76 -3.07 -6.81 -0.16
C VAL A 76 -3.13 -7.58 1.15
N HIS A 77 -2.20 -7.26 2.06
CA HIS A 77 -2.20 -7.76 3.43
C HIS A 77 -2.31 -6.59 4.41
N ARG A 78 -3.13 -6.76 5.44
CA ARG A 78 -3.23 -5.85 6.57
C ARG A 78 -2.41 -6.37 7.74
N MET A 79 -1.85 -5.48 8.56
CA MET A 79 -1.23 -5.86 9.82
C MET A 79 -2.30 -6.27 10.83
N GLU A 80 -2.15 -7.43 11.44
CA GLU A 80 -3.04 -7.90 12.51
C GLU A 80 -2.89 -7.07 13.78
N ILE A 81 -3.99 -6.88 14.50
CA ILE A 81 -3.96 -6.33 15.85
C ILE A 81 -3.33 -7.37 16.80
N VAL A 82 -2.31 -6.96 17.51
CA VAL A 82 -1.66 -7.82 18.53
C VAL A 82 -2.69 -8.23 19.58
N GLY A 83 -2.86 -9.53 19.78
CA GLY A 83 -3.84 -10.10 20.71
C GLY A 83 -5.28 -10.20 20.18
N SER A 84 -5.56 -9.65 18.99
CA SER A 84 -6.90 -9.68 18.36
C SER A 84 -6.77 -9.78 16.82
N PRO A 85 -6.19 -10.87 16.29
CA PRO A 85 -5.83 -10.95 14.85
C PRO A 85 -7.03 -10.93 13.91
N HIS A 86 -8.22 -11.32 14.40
CA HIS A 86 -9.45 -11.33 13.60
C HIS A 86 -10.22 -10.01 13.64
N GLU A 87 -9.88 -9.10 14.55
CA GLU A 87 -10.49 -7.78 14.61
C GLU A 87 -10.03 -6.92 13.46
N ILE A 88 -10.97 -6.25 12.79
CA ILE A 88 -10.70 -5.36 11.66
C ILE A 88 -11.05 -3.93 12.07
N PRO A 89 -10.08 -3.11 12.45
CA PRO A 89 -10.34 -1.74 12.86
C PRO A 89 -10.85 -0.88 11.70
N LYS A 90 -11.50 0.22 12.03
CA LYS A 90 -12.16 1.10 11.05
C LYS A 90 -11.23 1.55 9.92
N VAL A 91 -9.98 1.88 10.23
CA VAL A 91 -8.98 2.28 9.21
C VAL A 91 -8.78 1.20 8.14
N GLN A 92 -8.74 -0.06 8.55
CA GLN A 92 -8.60 -1.19 7.62
C GLN A 92 -9.88 -1.44 6.82
N GLN A 93 -11.06 -1.25 7.43
CA GLN A 93 -12.34 -1.33 6.73
C GLN A 93 -12.45 -0.26 5.63
N GLU A 94 -11.99 0.95 5.91
CA GLU A 94 -11.98 2.06 4.95
C GLU A 94 -11.03 1.76 3.77
N VAL A 95 -9.84 1.23 4.05
CA VAL A 95 -8.88 0.81 3.01
C VAL A 95 -9.44 -0.33 2.17
N GLN A 96 -10.12 -1.32 2.78
CA GLN A 96 -10.77 -2.40 2.02
C GLN A 96 -11.77 -1.85 1.00
N LYS A 97 -12.55 -0.84 1.36
CA LYS A 97 -13.50 -0.21 0.43
C LYS A 97 -12.80 0.44 -0.77
N GLU A 98 -11.65 1.07 -0.54
CA GLU A 98 -10.89 1.67 -1.65
C GLU A 98 -10.27 0.63 -2.57
N ILE A 99 -9.81 -0.51 -2.03
CA ILE A 99 -9.34 -1.65 -2.81
C ILE A 99 -10.46 -2.18 -3.73
N ASP A 100 -11.60 -2.49 -3.15
CA ASP A 100 -12.75 -3.04 -3.88
C ASP A 100 -13.25 -2.06 -4.97
N ARG A 101 -13.25 -0.78 -4.67
CA ARG A 101 -13.62 0.26 -5.62
C ARG A 101 -12.64 0.34 -6.80
N ALA A 102 -11.34 0.34 -6.52
CA ALA A 102 -10.31 0.46 -7.55
C ALA A 102 -10.31 -0.72 -8.52
N GLU A 103 -10.47 -1.94 -7.99
CA GLU A 103 -10.45 -3.17 -8.77
C GLU A 103 -11.85 -3.56 -9.31
N LYS A 104 -12.89 -2.81 -8.94
CA LYS A 104 -14.30 -3.03 -9.35
C LYS A 104 -14.82 -4.43 -9.02
N LYS A 105 -14.32 -5.01 -7.94
CA LYS A 105 -14.72 -6.32 -7.42
C LYS A 105 -14.29 -6.45 -5.96
N SER A 106 -14.87 -7.41 -5.26
CA SER A 106 -14.40 -7.77 -3.91
C SER A 106 -12.99 -8.39 -3.99
N MET A 107 -12.04 -7.79 -3.29
CA MET A 107 -10.68 -8.30 -3.13
C MET A 107 -10.28 -8.27 -1.65
N PRO A 108 -10.72 -9.26 -0.86
CA PRO A 108 -10.46 -9.27 0.58
C PRO A 108 -8.95 -9.30 0.87
N MET A 109 -8.54 -8.49 1.83
CA MET A 109 -7.17 -8.48 2.33
C MET A 109 -6.86 -9.78 3.08
N GLY A 110 -5.63 -10.29 2.89
CA GLY A 110 -5.02 -11.24 3.79
C GLY A 110 -4.51 -10.56 5.06
N THR A 111 -4.08 -11.35 6.01
CA THR A 111 -3.53 -10.87 7.29
C THR A 111 -2.06 -11.25 7.43
N ILE A 112 -1.33 -10.46 8.21
CA ILE A 112 0.06 -10.74 8.53
C ILE A 112 0.33 -10.25 9.96
N GLU A 113 0.99 -11.09 10.75
CA GLU A 113 1.40 -10.76 12.11
C GLU A 113 2.42 -9.60 12.09
N ARG A 114 2.42 -8.76 13.14
CA ARG A 114 3.19 -7.51 13.18
C ARG A 114 4.69 -7.69 12.88
N MET A 115 5.36 -8.66 13.51
CA MET A 115 6.80 -8.85 13.30
C MET A 115 7.10 -9.41 11.91
N ALA A 116 6.27 -10.30 11.40
CA ALA A 116 6.37 -10.79 10.03
C ALA A 116 6.12 -9.66 9.02
N PHE A 117 5.22 -8.73 9.34
CA PHE A 117 5.00 -7.53 8.54
C PHE A 117 6.29 -6.69 8.42
N TYR A 118 6.97 -6.43 9.54
CA TYR A 118 8.22 -5.66 9.54
C TYR A 118 9.29 -6.33 8.68
N GLU A 119 9.45 -7.64 8.79
CA GLU A 119 10.45 -8.37 8.00
C GLU A 119 10.13 -8.36 6.50
N ARG A 120 8.86 -8.51 6.13
CA ARG A 120 8.44 -8.41 4.72
C ARG A 120 8.57 -6.97 4.20
N ALA A 121 8.27 -5.97 5.03
CA ALA A 121 8.40 -4.57 4.67
C ALA A 121 9.83 -4.18 4.32
N LYS A 122 10.82 -4.66 5.05
CA LYS A 122 12.25 -4.43 4.76
C LYS A 122 12.68 -4.96 3.39
N LYS A 123 12.02 -6.01 2.91
CA LYS A 123 12.29 -6.64 1.59
C LYS A 123 11.45 -6.04 0.47
N SER A 124 10.54 -5.12 0.77
CA SER A 124 9.67 -4.48 -0.21
C SER A 124 10.44 -3.54 -1.15
N TYR A 125 9.76 -3.08 -2.21
CA TYR A 125 10.34 -2.06 -3.09
C TYR A 125 10.48 -0.72 -2.38
N CYS A 126 9.43 -0.25 -1.71
CA CYS A 126 9.44 1.03 -0.99
C CYS A 126 8.38 1.11 0.11
N VAL A 127 8.55 2.09 1.00
CA VAL A 127 7.58 2.47 2.03
C VAL A 127 7.07 3.87 1.75
N ILE A 128 5.75 4.03 1.77
CA ILE A 128 5.07 5.33 1.75
C ILE A 128 4.44 5.57 3.11
N GLN A 129 4.93 6.54 3.85
CA GLN A 129 4.29 7.02 5.08
C GLN A 129 3.17 8.00 4.74
N THR A 130 1.99 7.75 5.30
CA THR A 130 0.83 8.65 5.19
C THR A 130 0.73 9.56 6.42
N GLY A 131 -0.31 10.41 6.47
CA GLY A 131 -0.70 11.17 7.65
C GLY A 131 -1.67 10.42 8.58
N GLU A 132 -1.87 9.12 8.39
CA GLU A 132 -2.78 8.31 9.21
C GLU A 132 -2.29 8.24 10.66
N THR A 133 -3.13 8.68 11.59
CA THR A 133 -2.80 8.71 13.03
C THR A 133 -3.37 7.52 13.80
N ARG A 134 -4.31 6.77 13.22
CA ARG A 134 -4.91 5.61 13.86
C ARG A 134 -3.98 4.40 13.80
N PHE A 135 -4.00 3.58 14.85
CA PHE A 135 -3.19 2.36 14.92
C PHE A 135 -3.59 1.34 13.84
N TYR A 136 -2.63 0.54 13.42
CA TYR A 136 -2.79 -0.53 12.44
C TYR A 136 -3.22 -0.06 11.04
N GLY A 137 -2.90 1.17 10.71
CA GLY A 137 -3.03 1.72 9.35
C GLY A 137 -1.86 1.32 8.45
N CYS A 138 -1.46 0.06 8.49
CA CYS A 138 -0.28 -0.47 7.78
C CYS A 138 -0.68 -1.63 6.87
N PHE A 139 -0.23 -1.56 5.61
CA PHE A 139 -0.64 -2.48 4.55
C PHE A 139 0.52 -2.79 3.62
N ILE A 140 0.49 -3.99 3.02
CA ILE A 140 1.39 -4.42 1.96
C ILE A 140 0.57 -4.62 0.68
N PHE A 141 0.93 -3.91 -0.37
CA PHE A 141 0.28 -3.97 -1.69
C PHE A 141 1.21 -4.61 -2.70
N LYS A 142 0.77 -5.66 -3.37
CA LYS A 142 1.53 -6.30 -4.44
C LYS A 142 1.10 -5.76 -5.80
N LYS A 143 2.04 -5.18 -6.53
CA LYS A 143 1.78 -4.63 -7.86
C LYS A 143 1.48 -5.74 -8.87
N GLY A 144 0.43 -5.56 -9.63
CA GLY A 144 0.00 -6.44 -10.69
C GLY A 144 0.42 -5.97 -12.07
N VAL A 145 -0.31 -6.42 -13.06
CA VAL A 145 -0.08 -6.13 -14.48
C VAL A 145 -1.32 -5.52 -15.14
N ILE A 146 -1.08 -4.76 -16.20
CA ILE A 146 -2.14 -4.31 -17.09
C ILE A 146 -1.96 -5.09 -18.41
N PRO A 147 -2.89 -5.96 -18.77
CA PRO A 147 -2.80 -6.72 -20.01
C PRO A 147 -2.88 -5.77 -21.23
N PRO A 148 -2.25 -6.12 -22.35
CA PRO A 148 -2.37 -5.34 -23.57
C PRO A 148 -3.83 -5.27 -24.03
N LYS A 149 -4.23 -4.13 -24.57
CA LYS A 149 -5.52 -4.05 -25.27
C LYS A 149 -5.48 -5.03 -26.42
N ARG A 150 -6.47 -5.92 -26.52
CA ARG A 150 -6.60 -6.77 -27.71
C ARG A 150 -6.78 -5.85 -28.92
N ALA A 151 -5.93 -6.08 -29.91
CA ALA A 151 -6.05 -5.39 -31.18
C ALA A 151 -7.36 -5.78 -31.87
#